data_c876c0e545254dcb69d44a85f340d763
#
_entry.id   c876c0e545254dcb69d44a85f340d763
#
_cell.length_a   1.000
_cell.length_b   1.000
_cell.length_c   1.000
_cell.angle_alpha   90.00
_cell.angle_beta   90.00
_cell.angle_gamma   90.00
#
_symmetry.space_group_name_H-M   'P 1'
#
loop_
_entity.id
_entity.type
_entity.pdbx_description
1 polymer ?
#
loop_
_entity_poly.entity_id
_entity_poly.type
_entity_poly.pdbx_seq_one_letter_code
_entity_poly.pdbx_strand_id
1 'polypeptide(L)'
;VAKKNEAEMRSVIDLLVAVENAEGDKVVLSWGEIYYPTALHRILIADRVAPIIPSETKENWPLPGAMRLVCGNDLISERVLEAPTRITVFSAPVHPAGKKGHKPLVSPGIQVVQADGRTSAFAGLPARAERRVFPAVFYGRGKGFHGIQRFSGALLSEALKGFVAINPETLRRGYLVAASVDGYRIAMSCSELFNRNDQAEFLLV
;
A
#
# COMPACT_ATOMS: atom_id res chain seq x y z
N VAL A 1 -9.17 19.83 -4.74
CA VAL A 1 -8.89 19.68 -3.30
C VAL A 1 -8.29 21.00 -2.85
N ALA A 2 -9.04 21.78 -2.05
CA ALA A 2 -8.52 23.03 -1.49
C ALA A 2 -7.25 22.71 -0.69
N LYS A 3 -6.15 23.40 -0.98
CA LYS A 3 -4.93 23.36 -0.17
C LYS A 3 -5.27 23.92 1.21
N LYS A 4 -5.69 23.06 2.11
CA LYS A 4 -5.63 23.37 3.53
C LYS A 4 -4.18 23.22 3.97
N ASN A 5 -3.85 23.58 5.18
CA ASN A 5 -2.46 23.66 5.63
C ASN A 5 -1.70 22.31 5.50
N GLU A 6 -0.39 22.34 5.55
CA GLU A 6 0.47 21.17 5.39
C GLU A 6 0.25 20.04 6.41
N ALA A 7 -0.23 20.36 7.60
CA ALA A 7 -0.54 19.37 8.62
C ALA A 7 -1.74 18.49 8.19
N GLU A 8 -2.68 19.05 7.44
CA GLU A 8 -3.83 18.31 6.90
C GLU A 8 -3.44 17.45 5.68
N MET A 9 -2.44 17.87 4.90
CA MET A 9 -1.92 17.05 3.78
C MET A 9 -1.12 15.85 4.26
N ARG A 10 -0.44 15.95 5.39
CA ARG A 10 0.34 14.84 5.96
C ARG A 10 -0.52 13.70 6.48
N SER A 11 -1.74 13.98 6.90
CA SER A 11 -2.66 12.96 7.40
C SER A 11 -3.28 12.11 6.29
N VAL A 12 -3.23 12.54 5.04
CA VAL A 12 -3.89 11.84 3.92
C VAL A 12 -3.15 10.57 3.50
N ILE A 13 -1.84 10.52 3.66
CA ILE A 13 -1.01 9.37 3.23
C ILE A 13 -1.04 8.19 4.21
N ASP A 14 -1.59 8.36 5.40
CA ASP A 14 -1.81 7.29 6.37
C ASP A 14 -3.26 6.76 6.37
N LEU A 15 -4.05 7.18 5.40
CA LEU A 15 -5.42 6.69 5.23
C LEU A 15 -5.47 5.33 4.55
N LEU A 16 -6.39 4.53 5.03
CA LEU A 16 -6.78 3.23 4.49
C LEU A 16 -8.26 3.28 4.08
N VAL A 17 -8.59 2.47 3.10
CA VAL A 17 -9.96 2.33 2.60
C VAL A 17 -10.38 0.87 2.72
N ALA A 18 -11.42 0.61 3.49
CA ALA A 18 -12.05 -0.69 3.57
C ALA A 18 -13.28 -0.73 2.67
N VAL A 19 -13.37 -1.75 1.83
CA VAL A 19 -14.55 -2.05 1.00
C VAL A 19 -15.14 -3.36 1.51
N GLU A 20 -16.43 -3.36 1.78
CA GLU A 20 -17.13 -4.49 2.42
C GLU A 20 -18.41 -4.82 1.65
N ASN A 21 -18.78 -6.11 1.63
CA ASN A 21 -20.08 -6.57 1.14
C ASN A 21 -21.05 -6.89 2.29
N ALA A 22 -22.27 -7.30 1.96
CA ALA A 22 -23.29 -7.65 2.94
C ALA A 22 -22.99 -8.95 3.70
N GLU A 23 -22.14 -9.80 3.15
CA GLU A 23 -21.73 -11.09 3.71
C GLU A 23 -20.61 -10.96 4.75
N GLY A 24 -20.03 -9.75 4.88
CA GLY A 24 -18.96 -9.45 5.81
C GLY A 24 -17.55 -9.64 5.22
N ASP A 25 -17.46 -9.97 3.94
CA ASP A 25 -16.17 -9.94 3.26
C ASP A 25 -15.65 -8.52 3.17
N LYS A 26 -14.33 -8.40 3.31
CA LYS A 26 -13.66 -7.11 3.43
C LYS A 26 -12.34 -7.09 2.69
N VAL A 27 -12.11 -6.04 1.95
CA VAL A 27 -10.83 -5.72 1.30
C VAL A 27 -10.31 -4.40 1.86
N VAL A 28 -9.01 -4.34 2.13
CA VAL A 28 -8.34 -3.11 2.58
C VAL A 28 -7.36 -2.64 1.51
N LEU A 29 -7.50 -1.37 1.17
CA LEU A 29 -6.68 -0.64 0.21
C LEU A 29 -5.96 0.50 0.92
N SER A 30 -4.78 0.88 0.45
CA SER A 30 -4.19 2.14 0.87
C SER A 30 -4.73 3.32 0.06
N TRP A 31 -4.73 4.50 0.66
CA TRP A 31 -5.04 5.72 -0.08
C TRP A 31 -4.06 5.95 -1.23
N GLY A 32 -2.80 5.58 -1.02
CA GLY A 32 -1.73 5.71 -2.03
C GLY A 32 -2.01 4.88 -3.27
N GLU A 33 -2.36 3.60 -3.12
CA GLU A 33 -2.61 2.72 -4.28
C GLU A 33 -3.85 3.12 -5.10
N ILE A 34 -4.77 3.89 -4.51
CA ILE A 34 -5.94 4.43 -5.24
C ILE A 34 -5.57 5.69 -6.04
N TYR A 35 -4.75 6.57 -5.46
CA TYR A 35 -4.57 7.94 -5.97
C TYR A 35 -3.20 8.25 -6.55
N TYR A 36 -2.19 7.40 -6.40
CA TYR A 36 -0.91 7.65 -7.04
C TYR A 36 -1.02 7.56 -8.55
N PRO A 37 -0.34 8.45 -9.29
CA PRO A 37 -0.43 8.49 -10.75
C PRO A 37 -0.10 7.16 -11.44
N THR A 38 0.80 6.38 -10.85
CA THR A 38 1.19 5.05 -11.35
C THR A 38 0.13 3.99 -11.14
N ALA A 39 -0.82 4.22 -10.24
CA ALA A 39 -1.90 3.29 -9.88
C ALA A 39 -3.28 3.73 -10.38
N LEU A 40 -3.40 4.94 -10.94
CA LEU A 40 -4.67 5.45 -11.45
C LEU A 40 -5.32 4.50 -12.45
N HIS A 41 -6.63 4.33 -12.33
CA HIS A 41 -7.46 3.45 -13.16
C HIS A 41 -7.19 1.94 -13.00
N ARG A 42 -6.46 1.54 -11.96
CA ARG A 42 -6.17 0.12 -11.69
C ARG A 42 -7.04 -0.47 -10.59
N ILE A 43 -7.69 0.39 -9.78
CA ILE A 43 -8.67 -0.02 -8.76
C ILE A 43 -10.03 0.51 -9.19
N LEU A 44 -10.97 -0.39 -9.42
CA LEU A 44 -12.27 -0.10 -10.02
C LEU A 44 -13.40 -0.70 -9.19
N ILE A 45 -14.51 0.01 -9.11
CA ILE A 45 -15.82 -0.59 -8.86
C ILE A 45 -16.45 -0.80 -10.24
N ALA A 46 -16.33 -2.02 -10.76
CA ALA A 46 -16.86 -2.37 -12.07
C ALA A 46 -18.37 -2.64 -11.98
N ASP A 47 -19.16 -2.00 -12.82
CA ASP A 47 -20.61 -2.21 -12.96
C ASP A 47 -20.96 -3.13 -14.13
N ARG A 48 -20.00 -3.40 -14.99
CA ARG A 48 -20.13 -4.26 -16.18
C ARG A 48 -18.90 -5.08 -16.41
N VAL A 49 -19.09 -6.29 -16.90
CA VAL A 49 -18.01 -7.18 -17.35
C VAL A 49 -18.29 -7.58 -18.79
N ALA A 50 -17.35 -7.35 -19.67
CA ALA A 50 -17.42 -7.84 -21.05
C ALA A 50 -16.67 -9.16 -21.18
N PRO A 51 -17.14 -10.12 -21.97
CA PRO A 51 -16.43 -11.36 -22.23
C PRO A 51 -15.13 -11.08 -23.00
N ILE A 52 -14.10 -11.87 -22.76
CA ILE A 52 -12.86 -11.83 -23.54
C ILE A 52 -13.15 -12.43 -24.92
N ILE A 53 -12.78 -11.71 -25.98
CA ILE A 53 -12.96 -12.17 -27.37
C ILE A 53 -11.61 -12.06 -28.11
N PRO A 54 -11.08 -13.15 -28.68
CA PRO A 54 -11.58 -14.53 -28.61
C PRO A 54 -11.41 -15.15 -27.22
N SER A 55 -12.35 -16.00 -26.83
CA SER A 55 -12.20 -16.80 -25.61
C SER A 55 -11.46 -18.09 -25.95
N GLU A 56 -10.41 -18.40 -25.19
CA GLU A 56 -9.70 -19.68 -25.29
C GLU A 56 -10.47 -20.84 -24.60
N THR A 57 -11.41 -20.48 -23.71
CA THR A 57 -12.22 -21.47 -23.00
C THR A 57 -13.59 -21.56 -23.62
N LYS A 58 -14.12 -22.78 -23.71
CA LYS A 58 -15.50 -23.04 -24.15
C LYS A 58 -16.51 -22.88 -23.00
N GLU A 59 -16.03 -22.54 -21.82
CA GLU A 59 -16.86 -22.40 -20.63
C GLU A 59 -17.54 -21.03 -20.64
N ASN A 60 -18.87 -21.03 -20.51
CA ASN A 60 -19.63 -19.83 -20.21
C ASN A 60 -19.46 -19.50 -18.73
N TRP A 61 -18.49 -18.65 -18.41
CA TRP A 61 -18.37 -18.09 -17.07
C TRP A 61 -19.55 -17.16 -16.85
N PRO A 62 -20.35 -17.35 -15.78
CA PRO A 62 -21.44 -16.44 -15.48
C PRO A 62 -20.84 -15.04 -15.20
N LEU A 63 -21.28 -14.05 -15.96
CA LEU A 63 -20.93 -12.67 -15.70
C LEU A 63 -21.65 -12.24 -14.41
N PRO A 64 -20.97 -11.57 -13.48
CA PRO A 64 -21.60 -11.12 -12.25
C PRO A 64 -22.71 -10.13 -12.56
N GLY A 65 -23.89 -10.35 -11.96
CA GLY A 65 -25.04 -9.45 -12.05
C GLY A 65 -24.97 -8.23 -11.13
N ALA A 66 -23.91 -8.11 -10.33
CA ALA A 66 -23.72 -7.04 -9.36
C ALA A 66 -22.37 -6.33 -9.58
N MET A 67 -22.22 -5.13 -9.00
CA MET A 67 -20.95 -4.43 -8.97
C MET A 67 -19.87 -5.30 -8.32
N ARG A 68 -18.63 -5.05 -8.72
CA ARG A 68 -17.46 -5.79 -8.23
C ARG A 68 -16.28 -4.85 -8.03
N LEU A 69 -15.59 -4.96 -6.89
CA LEU A 69 -14.28 -4.36 -6.71
C LEU A 69 -13.25 -5.18 -7.48
N VAL A 70 -12.41 -4.53 -8.27
CA VAL A 70 -11.32 -5.14 -9.03
C VAL A 70 -10.04 -4.35 -8.79
N CYS A 71 -8.96 -5.06 -8.43
CA CYS A 71 -7.62 -4.53 -8.26
C CYS A 71 -6.72 -5.02 -9.40
N GLY A 72 -6.61 -4.24 -10.48
CA GLY A 72 -5.95 -4.66 -11.72
C GLY A 72 -4.42 -4.79 -11.64
N ASN A 73 -3.80 -4.34 -10.54
CA ASN A 73 -2.35 -4.51 -10.31
C ASN A 73 -2.02 -5.76 -9.49
N ASP A 74 -3.01 -6.50 -9.04
CA ASP A 74 -2.79 -7.69 -8.24
C ASP A 74 -2.28 -8.86 -9.11
N LEU A 75 -1.24 -9.54 -8.62
CA LEU A 75 -0.73 -10.76 -9.22
C LEU A 75 -1.70 -11.93 -9.03
N ILE A 76 -2.31 -12.00 -7.84
CA ILE A 76 -3.33 -12.96 -7.46
C ILE A 76 -4.61 -12.19 -7.09
N SER A 77 -5.76 -12.60 -7.60
CA SER A 77 -7.04 -11.89 -7.52
C SER A 77 -7.74 -11.99 -6.14
N GLU A 78 -6.98 -12.03 -5.06
CA GLU A 78 -7.52 -12.13 -3.70
C GLU A 78 -8.37 -10.94 -3.27
N ARG A 79 -8.19 -9.79 -3.90
CA ARG A 79 -8.94 -8.56 -3.59
C ARG A 79 -10.10 -8.29 -4.54
N VAL A 80 -10.55 -9.27 -5.30
CA VAL A 80 -11.81 -9.18 -6.00
C VAL A 80 -12.94 -9.36 -4.99
N LEU A 81 -13.82 -8.37 -4.87
CA LEU A 81 -14.95 -8.39 -3.94
C LEU A 81 -16.25 -8.20 -4.70
N GLU A 82 -17.16 -9.15 -4.58
CA GLU A 82 -18.49 -9.09 -5.21
C GLU A 82 -19.47 -8.29 -4.37
N ALA A 83 -20.37 -7.60 -5.06
CA ALA A 83 -21.47 -6.83 -4.47
C ALA A 83 -21.03 -5.92 -3.30
N PRO A 84 -20.06 -5.03 -3.47
CA PRO A 84 -19.65 -4.12 -2.41
C PRO A 84 -20.81 -3.22 -1.99
N THR A 85 -21.05 -3.13 -0.69
CA THR A 85 -22.16 -2.35 -0.12
C THR A 85 -21.69 -1.18 0.75
N ARG A 86 -20.42 -1.21 1.22
CA ARG A 86 -19.91 -0.19 2.12
C ARG A 86 -18.44 0.14 1.81
N ILE A 87 -18.13 1.42 1.86
CA ILE A 87 -16.75 1.94 1.81
C ILE A 87 -16.51 2.75 3.08
N THR A 88 -15.46 2.40 3.81
CA THR A 88 -15.05 3.08 5.03
C THR A 88 -13.63 3.60 4.87
N VAL A 89 -13.40 4.89 5.15
CA VAL A 89 -12.07 5.50 5.18
C VAL A 89 -11.63 5.65 6.64
N PHE A 90 -10.43 5.18 6.95
CA PHE A 90 -9.93 5.20 8.34
C PHE A 90 -8.41 5.38 8.37
N SER A 91 -7.88 5.81 9.53
CA SER A 91 -6.45 5.79 9.83
C SER A 91 -6.14 4.67 10.82
N ALA A 92 -5.00 4.02 10.64
CA ALA A 92 -4.53 3.07 11.63
C ALA A 92 -4.14 3.78 12.95
N PRO A 93 -4.44 3.20 14.13
CA PRO A 93 -4.17 3.83 15.42
C PRO A 93 -2.69 3.71 15.85
N VAL A 94 -1.78 4.14 14.98
CA VAL A 94 -0.34 4.15 15.24
C VAL A 94 0.11 5.57 15.50
N HIS A 95 0.54 5.85 16.71
CA HIS A 95 1.00 7.16 17.14
C HIS A 95 2.48 7.08 17.57
N PRO A 96 3.44 7.32 16.64
CA PRO A 96 4.84 7.31 17.01
C PRO A 96 5.11 8.46 18.00
N ALA A 97 5.80 8.14 19.09
CA ALA A 97 6.26 9.13 20.06
C ALA A 97 7.45 9.89 19.45
N GLY A 98 7.17 10.92 18.66
CA GLY A 98 8.20 11.69 17.98
C GLY A 98 8.13 13.19 18.27
N LYS A 99 9.25 13.87 18.11
CA LYS A 99 9.33 15.33 18.17
C LYS A 99 9.38 15.89 16.75
N LYS A 100 8.51 16.84 16.42
CA LYS A 100 8.57 17.56 15.16
C LYS A 100 9.93 18.21 14.95
N GLY A 101 10.46 18.11 13.71
CA GLY A 101 11.76 18.70 13.38
C GLY A 101 12.95 17.94 13.94
N HIS A 102 12.78 16.70 14.36
CA HIS A 102 13.88 15.88 14.85
C HIS A 102 14.95 15.64 13.78
N LYS A 103 16.20 15.84 14.16
CA LYS A 103 17.40 15.49 13.37
C LYS A 103 18.26 14.55 14.20
N PRO A 104 18.97 13.61 13.59
CA PRO A 104 19.17 13.34 12.16
C PRO A 104 17.94 12.68 11.52
N LEU A 105 17.83 12.82 10.19
CA LEU A 105 16.80 12.18 9.37
C LEU A 105 17.06 10.67 9.14
N VAL A 106 18.11 10.15 9.75
CA VAL A 106 18.52 8.74 9.62
C VAL A 106 18.20 8.00 10.91
N SER A 107 17.46 6.90 10.80
CA SER A 107 17.21 6.01 11.92
C SER A 107 18.37 5.05 12.13
N PRO A 108 18.84 4.84 13.38
CA PRO A 108 19.89 3.86 13.69
C PRO A 108 19.41 2.41 13.55
N GLY A 109 18.11 2.19 13.46
CA GLY A 109 17.48 0.90 13.29
C GLY A 109 15.99 1.03 13.09
N ILE A 110 15.36 -0.09 12.78
CA ILE A 110 13.91 -0.19 12.54
C ILE A 110 13.31 -1.18 13.52
N GLN A 111 12.21 -0.76 14.13
CA GLN A 111 11.40 -1.61 14.97
C GLN A 111 10.19 -2.10 14.15
N VAL A 112 9.98 -3.40 14.13
CA VAL A 112 8.81 -4.04 13.52
C VAL A 112 7.89 -4.49 14.65
N VAL A 113 6.69 -3.91 14.69
CA VAL A 113 5.64 -4.29 15.63
C VAL A 113 4.58 -5.07 14.86
N GLN A 114 4.39 -6.32 15.23
CA GLN A 114 3.40 -7.21 14.61
C GLN A 114 2.00 -6.98 15.18
N ALA A 115 0.97 -7.48 14.51
CA ALA A 115 -0.43 -7.30 14.91
C ALA A 115 -0.75 -7.90 16.30
N ASP A 116 -0.01 -8.93 16.70
CA ASP A 116 -0.10 -9.56 18.04
C ASP A 116 0.69 -8.83 19.13
N GLY A 117 1.32 -7.70 18.80
CA GLY A 117 2.13 -6.90 19.71
C GLY A 117 3.58 -7.36 19.86
N ARG A 118 3.99 -8.46 19.24
CA ARG A 118 5.40 -8.86 19.23
C ARG A 118 6.23 -7.80 18.54
N THR A 119 7.37 -7.51 19.12
CA THR A 119 8.30 -6.50 18.61
C THR A 119 9.63 -7.14 18.28
N SER A 120 10.14 -6.84 17.09
CA SER A 120 11.47 -7.20 16.62
C SER A 120 12.19 -5.95 16.14
N ALA A 121 13.50 -5.95 16.17
CA ALA A 121 14.29 -4.82 15.67
C ALA A 121 15.45 -5.32 14.82
N PHE A 122 15.80 -4.52 13.82
CA PHE A 122 17.05 -4.71 13.08
C PHE A 122 17.80 -3.38 12.96
N ALA A 123 19.12 -3.45 13.16
CA ALA A 123 20.02 -2.33 12.95
C ALA A 123 20.54 -2.38 11.51
N GLY A 124 20.15 -1.41 10.71
CA GLY A 124 20.53 -1.35 9.30
C GLY A 124 19.72 -2.32 8.41
N LEU A 125 20.09 -2.33 7.14
CA LEU A 125 19.38 -3.14 6.13
C LEU A 125 19.77 -4.62 6.25
N PRO A 126 18.80 -5.56 6.09
CA PRO A 126 19.11 -6.99 6.12
C PRO A 126 20.13 -7.34 5.02
N ALA A 127 21.24 -7.98 5.42
CA ALA A 127 22.36 -8.27 4.51
C ALA A 127 21.99 -9.19 3.33
N ARG A 128 20.96 -10.00 3.49
CA ARG A 128 20.48 -10.95 2.47
C ARG A 128 19.32 -10.41 1.62
N ALA A 129 18.78 -9.22 1.96
CA ALA A 129 17.70 -8.63 1.18
C ALA A 129 18.21 -8.15 -0.18
N GLU A 130 17.43 -8.40 -1.21
CA GLU A 130 17.73 -7.94 -2.56
C GLU A 130 17.81 -6.41 -2.59
N ARG A 131 18.87 -5.90 -3.20
CA ARG A 131 19.12 -4.46 -3.28
C ARG A 131 18.77 -3.93 -4.66
N ARG A 132 18.16 -2.76 -4.67
CA ARG A 132 17.78 -2.04 -5.89
C ARG A 132 18.26 -0.59 -5.80
N VAL A 133 18.37 0.02 -6.97
CA VAL A 133 18.60 1.46 -7.10
C VAL A 133 17.38 2.08 -7.77
N PHE A 134 16.81 3.10 -7.13
CA PHE A 134 15.65 3.82 -7.63
C PHE A 134 15.91 5.32 -7.75
N PRO A 135 15.70 5.92 -8.94
CA PRO A 135 15.75 7.37 -9.11
C PRO A 135 14.42 7.99 -8.64
N ALA A 136 14.45 8.70 -7.53
CA ALA A 136 13.31 9.45 -7.03
C ALA A 136 13.34 10.90 -7.50
N VAL A 137 12.20 11.38 -7.97
CA VAL A 137 12.01 12.77 -8.38
C VAL A 137 11.47 13.56 -7.19
N PHE A 138 12.17 14.62 -6.81
CA PHE A 138 11.74 15.47 -5.72
C PHE A 138 11.06 16.74 -6.22
N TYR A 139 9.84 16.96 -5.74
CA TYR A 139 9.11 18.21 -5.86
C TYR A 139 9.00 18.87 -4.50
N GLY A 140 9.51 20.08 -4.39
CA GLY A 140 9.42 20.86 -3.15
C GLY A 140 8.13 21.64 -3.04
N ARG A 141 7.82 22.04 -1.83
CA ARG A 141 6.67 22.88 -1.52
C ARG A 141 6.77 24.23 -2.21
N GLY A 142 5.88 24.46 -3.17
CA GLY A 142 5.75 25.75 -3.83
C GLY A 142 6.90 26.17 -4.75
N LYS A 143 7.96 25.39 -4.87
CA LYS A 143 9.16 25.69 -5.66
C LYS A 143 9.40 24.74 -6.84
N GLY A 144 8.48 23.80 -7.10
CA GLY A 144 8.58 22.91 -8.24
C GLY A 144 9.63 21.80 -8.12
N PHE A 145 10.29 21.49 -9.20
CA PHE A 145 11.24 20.39 -9.31
C PHE A 145 12.55 20.69 -8.58
N HIS A 146 12.97 19.78 -7.69
CA HIS A 146 14.20 19.87 -6.92
C HIS A 146 15.33 18.95 -7.40
N GLY A 147 15.04 18.12 -8.39
CA GLY A 147 16.03 17.21 -8.94
C GLY A 147 15.62 15.74 -8.84
N ILE A 148 16.54 14.89 -9.32
CA ILE A 148 16.43 13.43 -9.25
C ILE A 148 17.55 12.93 -8.34
N GLN A 149 17.17 12.18 -7.31
CA GLN A 149 18.14 11.54 -6.42
C GLN A 149 18.03 10.02 -6.55
N ARG A 150 19.17 9.35 -6.68
CA ARG A 150 19.22 7.89 -6.71
C ARG A 150 19.34 7.36 -5.30
N PHE A 151 18.36 6.55 -4.91
CA PHE A 151 18.37 5.80 -3.66
C PHE A 151 18.78 4.36 -3.93
N SER A 152 19.65 3.82 -3.08
CA SER A 152 20.02 2.41 -3.07
C SER A 152 19.55 1.80 -1.76
N GLY A 153 18.72 0.79 -1.81
CA GLY A 153 18.15 0.17 -0.64
C GLY A 153 17.82 -1.30 -0.82
N ALA A 154 17.32 -1.90 0.23
CA ALA A 154 16.77 -3.26 0.22
C ALA A 154 15.31 -3.23 -0.18
N LEU A 155 14.82 -4.27 -0.87
CA LEU A 155 13.39 -4.43 -1.09
C LEU A 155 12.67 -4.54 0.26
N LEU A 156 11.66 -3.70 0.46
CA LEU A 156 10.88 -3.72 1.70
C LEU A 156 10.16 -5.06 1.90
N SER A 157 9.66 -5.66 0.82
CA SER A 157 9.05 -6.99 0.84
C SER A 157 10.00 -8.06 1.37
N GLU A 158 11.27 -8.04 0.93
CA GLU A 158 12.30 -8.96 1.43
C GLU A 158 12.73 -8.67 2.87
N ALA A 159 12.82 -7.39 3.23
CA ALA A 159 13.16 -6.97 4.60
C ALA A 159 12.09 -7.41 5.61
N LEU A 160 10.82 -7.48 5.19
CA LEU A 160 9.70 -7.90 6.03
C LEU A 160 9.40 -9.41 5.96
N LYS A 161 10.14 -10.16 5.14
CA LYS A 161 9.98 -11.61 5.03
C LYS A 161 10.21 -12.29 6.38
N GLY A 162 9.24 -13.05 6.85
CA GLY A 162 9.26 -13.67 8.17
C GLY A 162 8.57 -12.87 9.29
N PHE A 163 8.26 -11.60 9.06
CA PHE A 163 7.43 -10.81 9.99
C PHE A 163 5.95 -10.78 9.56
N VAL A 164 5.68 -10.98 8.27
CA VAL A 164 4.33 -10.99 7.71
C VAL A 164 4.07 -12.34 7.06
N ALA A 165 3.05 -13.04 7.53
CA ALA A 165 2.58 -14.27 6.88
C ALA A 165 1.82 -13.89 5.60
N ILE A 166 2.32 -14.35 4.45
CA ILE A 166 1.66 -14.10 3.17
C ILE A 166 0.66 -15.22 2.92
N ASN A 167 -0.62 -14.88 3.02
CA ASN A 167 -1.76 -15.77 2.80
C ASN A 167 -2.95 -14.96 2.27
N PRO A 168 -4.04 -15.59 1.79
CA PRO A 168 -5.21 -14.89 1.24
C PRO A 168 -5.79 -13.83 2.18
N GLU A 169 -5.90 -14.11 3.47
CA GLU A 169 -6.41 -13.17 4.45
C GLU A 169 -5.54 -11.93 4.61
N THR A 170 -4.21 -12.13 4.70
CA THR A 170 -3.25 -11.03 4.80
C THR A 170 -3.24 -10.19 3.52
N LEU A 171 -3.31 -10.81 2.33
CA LEU A 171 -3.39 -10.09 1.08
C LEU A 171 -4.70 -9.29 0.96
N ARG A 172 -5.80 -9.83 1.44
CA ARG A 172 -7.10 -9.19 1.36
C ARG A 172 -7.28 -8.05 2.34
N ARG A 173 -6.87 -8.21 3.60
CA ARG A 173 -7.19 -7.29 4.71
C ARG A 173 -5.98 -6.69 5.41
N GLY A 174 -4.80 -7.25 5.19
CA GLY A 174 -3.59 -6.81 5.86
C GLY A 174 -3.11 -5.45 5.38
N TYR A 175 -2.51 -4.70 6.30
CA TYR A 175 -1.86 -3.43 6.01
C TYR A 175 -0.66 -3.20 6.93
N LEU A 176 0.22 -2.31 6.52
CA LEU A 176 1.39 -1.87 7.27
C LEU A 176 1.37 -0.36 7.41
N VAL A 177 1.93 0.12 8.51
CA VAL A 177 2.16 1.55 8.72
C VAL A 177 3.65 1.75 8.97
N ALA A 178 4.31 2.46 8.08
CA ALA A 178 5.66 2.95 8.31
C ALA A 178 5.56 4.32 9.00
N ALA A 179 6.22 4.44 10.15
CA ALA A 179 6.20 5.66 10.94
C ALA A 179 7.62 6.08 11.31
N SER A 180 7.93 7.36 11.17
CA SER A 180 9.21 7.94 11.56
C SER A 180 9.13 8.65 12.91
N VAL A 181 10.31 8.89 13.50
CA VAL A 181 10.44 9.54 14.81
C VAL A 181 9.94 10.99 14.83
N ASP A 182 9.78 11.63 13.67
CA ASP A 182 9.21 12.97 13.57
C ASP A 182 7.68 12.99 13.44
N GLY A 183 7.05 11.81 13.51
CA GLY A 183 5.60 11.63 13.42
C GLY A 183 5.07 11.48 12.00
N TYR A 184 5.94 11.44 10.97
CA TYR A 184 5.51 11.16 9.61
C TYR A 184 5.08 9.69 9.49
N ARG A 185 3.97 9.44 8.81
CA ARG A 185 3.40 8.09 8.64
C ARG A 185 2.92 7.87 7.22
N ILE A 186 3.05 6.65 6.75
CA ILE A 186 2.46 6.18 5.50
C ILE A 186 1.84 4.81 5.73
N ALA A 187 0.65 4.60 5.19
CA ALA A 187 -0.01 3.30 5.20
C ALA A 187 0.09 2.65 3.82
N MET A 188 0.29 1.34 3.82
CA MET A 188 0.36 0.48 2.64
C MET A 188 -0.51 -0.74 2.88
N SER A 189 -1.26 -1.21 1.88
CA SER A 189 -1.89 -2.53 1.98
C SER A 189 -0.85 -3.64 1.81
N CYS A 190 -1.11 -4.81 2.38
CA CYS A 190 -0.22 -5.96 2.16
C CYS A 190 -0.17 -6.39 0.70
N SER A 191 -1.28 -6.30 -0.03
CA SER A 191 -1.29 -6.59 -1.45
C SER A 191 -0.49 -5.59 -2.28
N GLU A 192 -0.53 -4.29 -1.91
CA GLU A 192 0.31 -3.27 -2.54
C GLU A 192 1.81 -3.59 -2.42
N LEU A 193 2.21 -4.27 -1.37
CA LEU A 193 3.60 -4.63 -1.12
C LEU A 193 3.97 -6.03 -1.65
N PHE A 194 3.09 -7.02 -1.51
CA PHE A 194 3.44 -8.43 -1.72
C PHE A 194 2.72 -9.08 -2.91
N ASN A 195 1.74 -8.43 -3.51
CA ASN A 195 0.87 -8.99 -4.55
C ASN A 195 0.83 -8.14 -5.82
N ARG A 196 1.94 -7.48 -6.18
CA ARG A 196 2.01 -6.63 -7.38
C ARG A 196 2.48 -7.41 -8.60
N ASN A 197 1.87 -7.13 -9.76
CA ASN A 197 2.30 -7.63 -11.05
C ASN A 197 3.01 -6.59 -11.93
N ASP A 198 3.08 -5.33 -11.48
CA ASP A 198 3.64 -4.20 -12.24
C ASP A 198 5.12 -3.92 -11.91
N GLN A 199 5.75 -4.78 -11.11
CA GLN A 199 7.15 -4.68 -10.67
C GLN A 199 7.53 -3.36 -10.00
N ALA A 200 6.53 -2.59 -9.56
CA ALA A 200 6.78 -1.39 -8.78
C ALA A 200 7.07 -1.78 -7.32
N GLU A 201 8.27 -1.45 -6.85
CA GLU A 201 8.82 -1.94 -5.60
C GLU A 201 8.97 -0.82 -4.59
N PHE A 202 8.84 -1.16 -3.30
CA PHE A 202 9.17 -0.27 -2.20
C PHE A 202 10.59 -0.56 -1.70
N LEU A 203 11.38 0.48 -1.51
CA LEU A 203 12.73 0.36 -0.97
C LEU A 203 12.81 0.86 0.46
N LEU A 204 13.54 0.11 1.27
CA LEU A 204 14.06 0.53 2.54
C LEU A 204 15.51 1.03 2.31
N VAL A 205 15.74 2.31 2.47
CA VAL A 205 17.03 3.00 2.22
C VAL A 205 17.64 3.52 3.49
#